data_294b6ecf3ccda4a078256f1e74d97b54
#
_entry.id   294b6ecf3ccda4a078256f1e74d97b54
#
_cell.length_a   1.000
_cell.length_b   1.000
_cell.length_c   1.000
_cell.angle_alpha   90.00
_cell.angle_beta   90.00
_cell.angle_gamma   90.00
#
_symmetry.space_group_name_H-M   'P 1'
#
loop_
_entity.id
_entity.type
_entity.pdbx_description
1 polymer ?
#
loop_
_entity_poly.entity_id
_entity_poly.type
_entity_poly.pdbx_seq_one_letter_code
_entity_poly.pdbx_strand_id
1 'polypeptide(L)'
;MTQAPKYSLCELALPDTTIEQDIEIAVGSGATGLSIDEGKFGDRGPQDVAAMLSAAGLQAVACIPAVMSFLPSRRINGPDDIGERVALMCEGVRRLAELRPTSILCLTGPAGELPSAEARKRAAEALHTLAAAADEAGVPLSFESFRYTDPNDYSVVFGLEDATAFLAEAGRPDVGLCYDIWHLWGSSERLIELTRELAPRINVVQLNDVREPTRTWDDRLLPGDGVAGLPAIFAALRQGGFDGWFDLEVFSDDGRWGHEFPDSVWKLPWLEQARRGHEGLLRAWNESLQLAARQGA
;
A
#
# COMPACT_ATOMS: atom_id res chain seq x y z
N MET A 1 10.28 -23.77 12.23
CA MET A 1 9.33 -22.89 12.93
C MET A 1 8.97 -21.79 11.92
N THR A 2 7.70 -21.63 11.59
CA THR A 2 7.27 -20.55 10.68
C THR A 2 7.37 -19.23 11.46
N GLN A 3 8.13 -18.28 10.89
CA GLN A 3 8.30 -16.95 11.46
C GLN A 3 6.94 -16.25 11.53
N ALA A 4 6.71 -15.46 12.59
CA ALA A 4 5.52 -14.61 12.68
C ALA A 4 5.52 -13.57 11.54
N PRO A 5 4.34 -13.16 11.03
CA PRO A 5 4.27 -12.12 10.00
C PRO A 5 4.81 -10.80 10.54
N LYS A 6 5.53 -10.04 9.70
CA LYS A 6 5.96 -8.68 10.01
C LYS A 6 4.75 -7.77 9.90
N TYR A 7 4.49 -6.96 10.92
CA TYR A 7 3.34 -6.07 10.98
C TYR A 7 3.76 -4.60 11.03
N SER A 8 3.14 -3.78 10.19
CA SER A 8 3.30 -2.32 10.14
C SER A 8 1.96 -1.61 10.06
N LEU A 9 1.97 -0.31 10.29
CA LEU A 9 0.83 0.58 10.08
C LEU A 9 1.11 1.52 8.92
N CYS A 10 0.08 1.86 8.14
CA CYS A 10 0.14 2.88 7.11
C CYS A 10 -0.38 4.22 7.66
N GLU A 11 0.44 5.26 7.63
CA GLU A 11 0.07 6.61 8.10
C GLU A 11 -1.07 7.24 7.30
N LEU A 12 -1.28 6.86 6.02
CA LEU A 12 -2.43 7.32 5.23
C LEU A 12 -3.78 6.90 5.86
N ALA A 13 -3.80 5.77 6.54
CA ALA A 13 -5.00 5.25 7.21
C ALA A 13 -5.20 5.79 8.64
N LEU A 14 -4.35 6.71 9.08
CA LEU A 14 -4.39 7.40 10.37
C LEU A 14 -4.58 8.91 10.17
N PRO A 15 -5.70 9.37 9.57
CA PRO A 15 -5.93 10.79 9.35
C PRO A 15 -5.97 11.54 10.68
N ASP A 16 -5.57 12.82 10.65
CA ASP A 16 -5.57 13.75 11.80
C ASP A 16 -4.61 13.39 12.96
N THR A 17 -3.71 12.44 12.75
CA THR A 17 -2.63 12.15 13.69
C THR A 17 -1.32 12.80 13.27
N THR A 18 -0.45 13.07 14.24
CA THR A 18 0.94 13.48 13.99
C THR A 18 1.83 12.25 13.92
N ILE A 19 3.02 12.40 13.34
CA ILE A 19 3.99 11.30 13.25
C ILE A 19 4.39 10.73 14.62
N GLU A 20 4.43 11.58 15.67
CA GLU A 20 4.67 11.13 17.03
C GLU A 20 3.55 10.20 17.53
N GLN A 21 2.30 10.58 17.27
CA GLN A 21 1.14 9.78 17.64
C GLN A 21 1.13 8.46 16.87
N ASP A 22 1.49 8.49 15.57
CA ASP A 22 1.57 7.28 14.74
C ASP A 22 2.63 6.31 15.25
N ILE A 23 3.79 6.83 15.66
CA ILE A 23 4.84 6.04 16.31
C ILE A 23 4.34 5.41 17.62
N GLU A 24 3.65 6.18 18.48
CA GLU A 24 3.08 5.67 19.73
C GLU A 24 2.03 4.57 19.47
N ILE A 25 1.16 4.76 18.46
CA ILE A 25 0.14 3.79 18.05
C ILE A 25 0.82 2.52 17.53
N ALA A 26 1.83 2.65 16.66
CA ALA A 26 2.56 1.53 16.11
C ALA A 26 3.20 0.68 17.21
N VAL A 27 3.98 1.29 18.08
CA VAL A 27 4.63 0.60 19.22
C VAL A 27 3.58 -0.03 20.14
N GLY A 28 2.53 0.71 20.49
CA GLY A 28 1.46 0.26 21.38
C GLY A 28 0.61 -0.89 20.82
N SER A 29 0.57 -1.06 19.50
CA SER A 29 -0.13 -2.16 18.81
C SER A 29 0.72 -3.40 18.59
N GLY A 30 2.03 -3.32 18.86
CA GLY A 30 2.99 -4.37 18.59
C GLY A 30 3.49 -4.40 17.14
N ALA A 31 3.27 -3.33 16.38
CA ALA A 31 3.90 -3.17 15.08
C ALA A 31 5.42 -2.96 15.23
N THR A 32 6.18 -3.45 14.26
CA THR A 32 7.62 -3.30 14.18
C THR A 32 8.03 -2.46 12.97
N GLY A 33 7.06 -1.96 12.23
CA GLY A 33 7.24 -1.07 11.09
C GLY A 33 6.18 0.01 11.03
N LEU A 34 6.46 1.05 10.24
CA LEU A 34 5.54 2.14 9.93
C LEU A 34 5.76 2.57 8.48
N SER A 35 4.71 2.64 7.70
CA SER A 35 4.71 3.24 6.37
C SER A 35 4.47 4.72 6.49
N ILE A 36 5.42 5.50 5.99
CA ILE A 36 5.56 6.92 6.29
C ILE A 36 4.96 7.78 5.18
N ASP A 37 4.03 8.64 5.52
CA ASP A 37 3.51 9.70 4.64
C ASP A 37 4.40 10.95 4.76
N GLU A 38 5.10 11.31 3.69
CA GLU A 38 5.93 12.53 3.63
C GLU A 38 5.12 13.79 3.99
N GLY A 39 3.80 13.79 3.74
CA GLY A 39 2.92 14.89 4.10
C GLY A 39 2.84 15.16 5.61
N LYS A 40 3.19 14.19 6.45
CA LYS A 40 3.20 14.34 7.92
C LYS A 40 4.53 14.83 8.50
N PHE A 41 5.55 15.08 7.68
CA PHE A 41 6.84 15.54 8.18
C PHE A 41 6.78 16.90 8.89
N GLY A 42 5.89 17.79 8.45
CA GLY A 42 5.85 19.17 8.93
C GLY A 42 7.17 19.88 8.59
N ASP A 43 7.80 20.48 9.59
CA ASP A 43 9.10 21.17 9.45
C ASP A 43 10.31 20.24 9.61
N ARG A 44 10.10 18.91 9.73
CA ARG A 44 11.17 17.94 9.95
C ARG A 44 11.83 17.52 8.65
N GLY A 45 13.13 17.29 8.72
CA GLY A 45 13.84 16.60 7.66
C GLY A 45 13.69 15.07 7.75
N PRO A 46 14.01 14.34 6.65
CA PRO A 46 13.96 12.88 6.65
C PRO A 46 14.89 12.25 7.72
N GLN A 47 15.99 12.91 8.05
CA GLN A 47 16.94 12.46 9.09
C GLN A 47 16.33 12.52 10.49
N ASP A 48 15.51 13.54 10.78
CA ASP A 48 14.80 13.67 12.06
C ASP A 48 13.79 12.53 12.21
N VAL A 49 13.02 12.25 11.14
CA VAL A 49 12.04 11.15 11.09
C VAL A 49 12.74 9.79 11.25
N ALA A 50 13.86 9.59 10.56
CA ALA A 50 14.65 8.35 10.68
C ALA A 50 15.16 8.15 12.13
N ALA A 51 15.59 9.22 12.81
CA ALA A 51 16.01 9.17 14.20
C ALA A 51 14.84 8.81 15.14
N MET A 52 13.64 9.38 14.91
CA MET A 52 12.43 9.07 15.68
C MET A 52 12.03 7.58 15.54
N LEU A 53 12.00 7.05 14.30
CA LEU A 53 11.71 5.65 14.06
C LEU A 53 12.74 4.73 14.72
N SER A 54 14.02 5.05 14.57
CA SER A 54 15.11 4.27 15.19
C SER A 54 15.01 4.26 16.72
N ALA A 55 14.69 5.40 17.34
CA ALA A 55 14.50 5.49 18.79
C ALA A 55 13.32 4.66 19.28
N ALA A 56 12.28 4.52 18.45
CA ALA A 56 11.10 3.70 18.74
C ALA A 56 11.29 2.21 18.36
N GLY A 57 12.39 1.83 17.72
CA GLY A 57 12.63 0.47 17.23
C GLY A 57 11.75 0.08 16.02
N LEU A 58 11.30 1.07 15.25
CA LEU A 58 10.47 0.86 14.07
C LEU A 58 11.30 0.91 12.78
N GLN A 59 10.93 0.07 11.81
CA GLN A 59 11.44 0.10 10.44
C GLN A 59 10.52 0.97 9.57
N ALA A 60 11.08 1.85 8.74
CA ALA A 60 10.32 2.46 7.64
C ALA A 60 9.95 1.38 6.60
N VAL A 61 8.67 1.24 6.28
CA VAL A 61 8.18 0.15 5.40
C VAL A 61 7.89 0.68 4.01
N ALA A 62 6.67 1.06 3.69
CA ALA A 62 6.35 1.72 2.44
C ALA A 62 6.33 3.23 2.69
N CYS A 63 7.24 3.98 2.07
CA CYS A 63 7.20 5.42 2.17
C CYS A 63 6.38 6.01 1.02
N ILE A 64 5.55 6.98 1.35
CA ILE A 64 4.61 7.62 0.43
C ILE A 64 5.10 9.04 0.18
N PRO A 65 5.55 9.38 -1.05
CA PRO A 65 5.96 10.74 -1.37
C PRO A 65 4.75 11.68 -1.40
N ALA A 66 4.95 12.95 -1.07
CA ALA A 66 3.90 13.97 -1.07
C ALA A 66 3.16 14.09 -2.42
N VAL A 67 3.84 13.79 -3.52
CA VAL A 67 3.27 13.56 -4.85
C VAL A 67 3.53 12.12 -5.22
N MET A 68 2.49 11.26 -5.22
CA MET A 68 2.66 9.82 -5.41
C MET A 68 2.11 9.26 -6.71
N SER A 69 1.42 10.09 -7.55
CA SER A 69 0.88 9.66 -8.83
C SER A 69 1.50 10.38 -10.00
N PHE A 70 1.68 9.67 -11.12
CA PHE A 70 2.25 10.22 -12.36
C PHE A 70 1.30 11.19 -13.06
N LEU A 71 0.03 10.84 -13.12
CA LEU A 71 -1.03 11.63 -13.74
C LEU A 71 -1.78 12.44 -12.68
N PRO A 72 -2.29 13.65 -13.03
CA PRO A 72 -3.08 14.45 -12.11
C PRO A 72 -4.33 13.74 -11.61
N SER A 73 -4.68 13.97 -10.36
CA SER A 73 -5.88 13.44 -9.72
C SER A 73 -6.52 14.50 -8.84
N ARG A 74 -7.85 14.45 -8.71
CA ARG A 74 -8.60 15.29 -7.76
C ARG A 74 -8.37 14.89 -6.30
N ARG A 75 -7.88 13.66 -6.08
CA ARG A 75 -7.68 13.05 -4.76
C ARG A 75 -6.23 13.03 -4.31
N ILE A 76 -5.29 13.27 -5.21
CA ILE A 76 -3.86 13.18 -4.93
C ILE A 76 -3.22 14.53 -5.22
N ASN A 77 -2.57 15.08 -4.22
CA ASN A 77 -1.88 16.36 -4.31
C ASN A 77 -0.81 16.39 -5.41
N GLY A 78 -0.55 17.59 -5.91
CA GLY A 78 0.52 17.84 -6.87
C GLY A 78 0.06 18.71 -8.04
N PRO A 79 0.99 19.19 -8.89
CA PRO A 79 0.70 20.01 -10.05
C PRO A 79 -0.09 19.24 -11.12
N ASP A 80 -0.76 19.97 -12.02
CA ASP A 80 -1.45 19.38 -13.17
C ASP A 80 -0.48 18.97 -14.29
N ASP A 81 0.70 19.61 -14.36
CA ASP A 81 1.73 19.24 -15.33
C ASP A 81 2.43 17.93 -14.95
N ILE A 82 2.39 16.97 -15.86
CA ILE A 82 2.97 15.63 -15.64
C ILE A 82 4.48 15.69 -15.42
N GLY A 83 5.19 16.56 -16.16
CA GLY A 83 6.63 16.70 -16.01
C GLY A 83 7.03 17.25 -14.64
N GLU A 84 6.31 18.27 -14.15
CA GLU A 84 6.50 18.82 -12.82
C GLU A 84 6.17 17.77 -11.72
N ARG A 85 5.09 16.97 -11.91
CA ARG A 85 4.75 15.88 -10.98
C ARG A 85 5.88 14.88 -10.88
N VAL A 86 6.37 14.38 -12.00
CA VAL A 86 7.46 13.40 -12.04
C VAL A 86 8.74 13.95 -11.42
N ALA A 87 9.05 15.22 -11.64
CA ALA A 87 10.20 15.87 -11.01
C ALA A 87 10.06 15.89 -9.47
N LEU A 88 8.89 16.27 -8.95
CA LEU A 88 8.60 16.26 -7.51
C LEU A 88 8.62 14.85 -6.92
N MET A 89 8.10 13.85 -7.66
CA MET A 89 8.18 12.45 -7.24
C MET A 89 9.64 11.99 -7.14
N CYS A 90 10.49 12.32 -8.12
CA CYS A 90 11.91 11.99 -8.07
C CYS A 90 12.64 12.66 -6.90
N GLU A 91 12.28 13.91 -6.57
CA GLU A 91 12.79 14.58 -5.38
C GLU A 91 12.32 13.90 -4.09
N GLY A 92 11.03 13.54 -4.00
CA GLY A 92 10.46 12.79 -2.89
C GLY A 92 11.17 11.45 -2.69
N VAL A 93 11.40 10.70 -3.77
CA VAL A 93 12.18 9.43 -3.73
C VAL A 93 13.56 9.64 -3.12
N ARG A 94 14.30 10.67 -3.54
CA ARG A 94 15.64 10.95 -2.99
C ARG A 94 15.59 11.31 -1.51
N ARG A 95 14.60 12.11 -1.08
CA ARG A 95 14.42 12.44 0.34
C ARG A 95 14.06 11.24 1.17
N LEU A 96 13.05 10.46 0.73
CA LEU A 96 12.55 9.31 1.46
C LEU A 96 13.54 8.14 1.49
N ALA A 97 14.46 8.04 0.53
CA ALA A 97 15.53 7.05 0.55
C ALA A 97 16.43 7.16 1.79
N GLU A 98 16.52 8.37 2.40
CA GLU A 98 17.28 8.59 3.63
C GLU A 98 16.71 7.82 4.84
N LEU A 99 15.42 7.48 4.82
CA LEU A 99 14.79 6.63 5.83
C LEU A 99 15.15 5.15 5.67
N ARG A 100 15.79 4.77 4.55
CA ARG A 100 16.09 3.38 4.17
C ARG A 100 14.85 2.48 4.24
N PRO A 101 13.74 2.87 3.58
CA PRO A 101 12.51 2.10 3.63
C PRO A 101 12.63 0.77 2.89
N THR A 102 11.70 -0.13 3.16
CA THR A 102 11.56 -1.36 2.36
C THR A 102 11.26 -1.02 0.90
N SER A 103 10.42 0.00 0.66
CA SER A 103 10.13 0.51 -0.68
C SER A 103 9.48 1.90 -0.63
N ILE A 104 9.40 2.56 -1.78
CA ILE A 104 8.65 3.80 -1.97
C ILE A 104 7.45 3.51 -2.89
N LEU A 105 6.27 3.94 -2.46
CA LEU A 105 5.01 3.72 -3.16
C LEU A 105 4.88 4.67 -4.36
N CYS A 106 4.35 4.16 -5.47
CA CYS A 106 3.95 4.96 -6.62
C CYS A 106 2.73 4.35 -7.32
N LEU A 107 1.93 5.19 -7.94
CA LEU A 107 0.74 4.82 -8.72
C LEU A 107 0.57 5.71 -9.96
N THR A 108 -0.28 5.28 -10.89
CA THR A 108 -0.41 5.99 -12.16
C THR A 108 -1.18 7.31 -12.05
N GLY A 109 -2.20 7.39 -11.23
CA GLY A 109 -3.26 8.40 -11.36
C GLY A 109 -4.26 8.03 -12.47
N PRO A 110 -5.41 8.71 -12.54
CA PRO A 110 -6.46 8.47 -13.53
C PRO A 110 -6.10 9.04 -14.90
N ALA A 111 -6.78 8.59 -15.96
CA ALA A 111 -6.61 9.16 -17.30
C ALA A 111 -7.02 10.63 -17.41
N GLY A 112 -7.94 11.10 -16.55
CA GLY A 112 -8.50 12.44 -16.65
C GLY A 112 -9.15 12.68 -18.00
N GLU A 113 -8.76 13.75 -18.69
CA GLU A 113 -9.24 14.08 -20.03
C GLU A 113 -8.42 13.44 -21.17
N LEU A 114 -7.34 12.73 -20.82
CA LEU A 114 -6.51 12.05 -21.82
C LEU A 114 -7.20 10.79 -22.34
N PRO A 115 -7.03 10.46 -23.63
CA PRO A 115 -7.37 9.13 -24.11
C PRO A 115 -6.62 8.07 -23.31
N SER A 116 -7.29 6.96 -22.97
CA SER A 116 -6.72 5.93 -22.06
C SER A 116 -5.36 5.40 -22.51
N ALA A 117 -5.15 5.20 -23.82
CA ALA A 117 -3.87 4.75 -24.38
C ALA A 117 -2.76 5.79 -24.21
N GLU A 118 -3.07 7.07 -24.35
CA GLU A 118 -2.12 8.17 -24.15
C GLU A 118 -1.79 8.33 -22.66
N ALA A 119 -2.78 8.27 -21.78
CA ALA A 119 -2.58 8.32 -20.33
C ALA A 119 -1.66 7.18 -19.86
N ARG A 120 -1.92 5.95 -20.32
CA ARG A 120 -1.11 4.78 -20.00
C ARG A 120 0.33 4.93 -20.51
N LYS A 121 0.52 5.41 -21.72
CA LYS A 121 1.85 5.66 -22.28
C LYS A 121 2.64 6.68 -21.45
N ARG A 122 2.02 7.82 -21.10
CA ARG A 122 2.66 8.85 -20.27
C ARG A 122 2.99 8.35 -18.88
N ALA A 123 2.09 7.56 -18.28
CA ALA A 123 2.37 6.93 -16.99
C ALA A 123 3.55 5.94 -17.07
N ALA A 124 3.68 5.18 -18.16
CA ALA A 124 4.81 4.27 -18.36
C ALA A 124 6.16 5.03 -18.52
N GLU A 125 6.17 6.13 -19.30
CA GLU A 125 7.35 7.00 -19.42
C GLU A 125 7.73 7.63 -18.07
N ALA A 126 6.74 8.06 -17.28
CA ALA A 126 6.93 8.61 -15.95
C ALA A 126 7.50 7.56 -14.97
N LEU A 127 6.97 6.35 -14.97
CA LEU A 127 7.50 5.25 -14.16
C LEU A 127 8.95 4.93 -14.51
N HIS A 128 9.29 4.89 -15.80
CA HIS A 128 10.67 4.68 -16.23
C HIS A 128 11.62 5.72 -15.63
N THR A 129 11.21 7.00 -15.67
CA THR A 129 11.99 8.11 -15.10
C THR A 129 12.11 8.01 -13.57
N LEU A 130 10.99 7.72 -12.88
CA LEU A 130 10.99 7.59 -11.42
C LEU A 130 11.87 6.41 -10.97
N ALA A 131 11.78 5.29 -11.69
CA ALA A 131 12.55 4.11 -11.37
C ALA A 131 14.06 4.32 -11.53
N ALA A 132 14.49 5.11 -12.53
CA ALA A 132 15.89 5.51 -12.65
C ALA A 132 16.36 6.35 -11.44
N ALA A 133 15.52 7.29 -10.95
CA ALA A 133 15.84 8.06 -9.76
C ALA A 133 15.89 7.20 -8.49
N ALA A 134 15.05 6.18 -8.39
CA ALA A 134 15.06 5.22 -7.28
C ALA A 134 16.32 4.33 -7.30
N ASP A 135 16.75 3.89 -8.48
CA ASP A 135 18.01 3.15 -8.66
C ASP A 135 19.21 3.98 -8.20
N GLU A 136 19.28 5.27 -8.61
CA GLU A 136 20.31 6.21 -8.19
C GLU A 136 20.31 6.43 -6.67
N ALA A 137 19.13 6.46 -6.05
CA ALA A 137 18.98 6.61 -4.61
C ALA A 137 19.16 5.29 -3.83
N GLY A 138 19.25 4.16 -4.52
CA GLY A 138 19.43 2.84 -3.92
C GLY A 138 18.22 2.35 -3.13
N VAL A 139 16.99 2.72 -3.55
CA VAL A 139 15.75 2.35 -2.86
C VAL A 139 14.78 1.65 -3.82
N PRO A 140 14.12 0.55 -3.42
CA PRO A 140 13.11 -0.11 -4.24
C PRO A 140 11.84 0.74 -4.40
N LEU A 141 11.17 0.62 -5.55
CA LEU A 141 9.80 1.11 -5.74
C LEU A 141 8.79 -0.02 -5.53
N SER A 142 7.61 0.36 -5.06
CA SER A 142 6.40 -0.48 -5.05
C SER A 142 5.32 0.18 -5.89
N PHE A 143 4.99 -0.46 -7.01
CA PHE A 143 3.90 -0.02 -7.86
C PHE A 143 2.57 -0.60 -7.36
N GLU A 144 1.58 0.27 -7.16
CA GLU A 144 0.25 -0.12 -6.75
C GLU A 144 -0.73 -0.08 -7.93
N SER A 145 -1.41 -1.20 -8.17
CA SER A 145 -2.55 -1.30 -9.09
C SER A 145 -3.85 -1.23 -8.31
N PHE A 146 -4.86 -0.67 -8.93
CA PHE A 146 -6.12 -0.36 -8.25
C PHE A 146 -7.28 -1.27 -8.71
N ARG A 147 -8.35 -1.25 -7.93
CA ARG A 147 -9.68 -1.68 -8.36
C ARG A 147 -10.28 -0.56 -9.21
N TYR A 148 -10.94 -0.92 -10.30
CA TYR A 148 -11.73 0.06 -11.04
C TYR A 148 -12.89 0.55 -10.17
N THR A 149 -13.05 1.85 -10.08
CA THR A 149 -14.17 2.52 -9.41
C THR A 149 -14.78 3.55 -10.34
N ASP A 150 -16.04 3.90 -10.14
CA ASP A 150 -16.70 4.97 -10.89
C ASP A 150 -17.23 6.02 -9.89
N PRO A 151 -16.71 7.26 -9.88
CA PRO A 151 -15.62 7.76 -10.72
C PRO A 151 -14.26 7.13 -10.39
N ASN A 152 -13.40 7.00 -11.43
CA ASN A 152 -12.03 6.55 -11.25
C ASN A 152 -11.09 7.74 -11.04
N ASP A 153 -10.60 7.90 -9.81
CA ASP A 153 -9.71 8.99 -9.40
C ASP A 153 -8.26 8.56 -9.19
N TYR A 154 -7.90 7.28 -9.39
CA TYR A 154 -6.63 6.76 -8.88
C TYR A 154 -5.72 6.08 -9.91
N SER A 155 -6.23 5.41 -10.95
CA SER A 155 -5.36 4.57 -11.76
C SER A 155 -5.83 4.39 -13.21
N VAL A 156 -4.88 4.05 -14.08
CA VAL A 156 -5.11 3.49 -15.43
C VAL A 156 -4.64 2.04 -15.52
N VAL A 157 -4.30 1.42 -14.38
CA VAL A 157 -3.81 0.03 -14.30
C VAL A 157 -4.59 -0.71 -13.22
N PHE A 158 -5.19 -1.86 -13.58
CA PHE A 158 -6.14 -2.57 -12.74
C PHE A 158 -5.79 -4.05 -12.56
N GLY A 159 -5.54 -4.46 -11.31
CA GLY A 159 -5.19 -5.84 -10.97
C GLY A 159 -3.75 -6.23 -11.29
N LEU A 160 -3.35 -7.45 -10.89
CA LEU A 160 -1.96 -7.91 -10.95
C LEU A 160 -1.45 -8.21 -12.36
N GLU A 161 -2.30 -8.77 -13.23
CA GLU A 161 -1.93 -9.09 -14.62
C GLU A 161 -1.65 -7.81 -15.40
N ASP A 162 -2.52 -6.81 -15.25
CA ASP A 162 -2.35 -5.51 -15.90
C ASP A 162 -1.16 -4.73 -15.32
N ALA A 163 -0.92 -4.82 -14.00
CA ALA A 163 0.27 -4.24 -13.36
C ALA A 163 1.57 -4.80 -13.96
N THR A 164 1.66 -6.12 -14.09
CA THR A 164 2.87 -6.75 -14.67
C THR A 164 3.07 -6.38 -16.13
N ALA A 165 1.99 -6.28 -16.91
CA ALA A 165 2.05 -5.82 -18.31
C ALA A 165 2.52 -4.35 -18.38
N PHE A 166 1.96 -3.48 -17.53
CA PHE A 166 2.34 -2.07 -17.46
C PHE A 166 3.81 -1.86 -17.08
N LEU A 167 4.31 -2.62 -16.10
CA LEU A 167 5.73 -2.56 -15.71
C LEU A 167 6.66 -2.97 -16.88
N ALA A 168 6.24 -3.98 -17.66
CA ALA A 168 6.98 -4.39 -18.86
C ALA A 168 6.91 -3.33 -19.98
N GLU A 169 5.75 -2.70 -20.20
CA GLU A 169 5.59 -1.57 -21.13
C GLU A 169 6.47 -0.38 -20.76
N ALA A 170 6.63 -0.10 -19.46
CA ALA A 170 7.54 0.94 -18.96
C ALA A 170 9.01 0.55 -19.06
N GLY A 171 9.35 -0.67 -19.51
CA GLY A 171 10.72 -1.18 -19.54
C GLY A 171 11.31 -1.42 -18.15
N ARG A 172 10.47 -1.57 -17.13
CA ARG A 172 10.86 -1.76 -15.73
C ARG A 172 10.14 -2.96 -15.08
N PRO A 173 10.31 -4.15 -15.66
CA PRO A 173 9.71 -5.36 -15.09
C PRO A 173 10.30 -5.73 -13.71
N ASP A 174 11.38 -5.08 -13.29
CA ASP A 174 12.10 -5.21 -12.03
C ASP A 174 11.43 -4.43 -10.87
N VAL A 175 10.61 -3.43 -11.14
CA VAL A 175 9.87 -2.69 -10.11
C VAL A 175 8.96 -3.65 -9.33
N GLY A 176 9.02 -3.54 -8.00
CA GLY A 176 8.20 -4.36 -7.10
C GLY A 176 6.73 -3.95 -7.07
N LEU A 177 5.93 -4.75 -6.41
CA LEU A 177 4.49 -4.55 -6.29
C LEU A 177 4.10 -4.18 -4.86
N CYS A 178 3.16 -3.25 -4.73
CA CYS A 178 2.32 -3.09 -3.58
C CYS A 178 1.05 -3.91 -3.79
N TYR A 179 0.75 -4.83 -2.88
CA TYR A 179 -0.39 -5.72 -2.94
C TYR A 179 -1.47 -5.21 -1.98
N ASP A 180 -2.36 -4.34 -2.44
CA ASP A 180 -3.53 -3.95 -1.65
C ASP A 180 -4.64 -4.97 -1.80
N ILE A 181 -5.02 -5.61 -0.69
CA ILE A 181 -6.04 -6.66 -0.66
C ILE A 181 -7.38 -6.15 -1.18
N TRP A 182 -7.81 -4.94 -0.78
CA TRP A 182 -9.08 -4.37 -1.22
C TRP A 182 -9.11 -4.10 -2.73
N HIS A 183 -8.02 -3.58 -3.28
CA HIS A 183 -7.93 -3.26 -4.70
C HIS A 183 -7.85 -4.51 -5.57
N LEU A 184 -7.25 -5.57 -5.07
CA LEU A 184 -7.04 -6.81 -5.84
C LEU A 184 -8.18 -7.82 -5.68
N TRP A 185 -8.96 -7.73 -4.58
CA TRP A 185 -10.06 -8.66 -4.36
C TRP A 185 -11.08 -8.61 -5.50
N GLY A 186 -11.37 -9.77 -6.08
CA GLY A 186 -12.29 -9.90 -7.23
C GLY A 186 -11.76 -9.38 -8.58
N SER A 187 -10.49 -8.97 -8.65
CA SER A 187 -9.88 -8.49 -9.91
C SER A 187 -9.62 -9.60 -10.93
N SER A 188 -9.45 -10.83 -10.47
CA SER A 188 -9.20 -12.00 -11.32
C SER A 188 -9.67 -13.29 -10.63
N GLU A 189 -10.23 -14.23 -11.42
CA GLU A 189 -10.50 -15.60 -10.93
C GLU A 189 -9.20 -16.36 -10.58
N ARG A 190 -8.07 -15.92 -11.13
CA ARG A 190 -6.74 -16.45 -10.88
C ARG A 190 -5.98 -15.73 -9.75
N LEU A 191 -6.65 -14.88 -8.96
CA LEU A 191 -5.96 -14.04 -7.97
C LEU A 191 -5.02 -14.84 -7.05
N ILE A 192 -5.44 -15.98 -6.53
CA ILE A 192 -4.64 -16.82 -5.64
C ILE A 192 -3.40 -17.41 -6.34
N GLU A 193 -3.54 -17.83 -7.59
CA GLU A 193 -2.45 -18.33 -8.43
C GLU A 193 -1.43 -17.20 -8.70
N LEU A 194 -1.90 -16.06 -9.17
CA LEU A 194 -1.09 -14.86 -9.43
C LEU A 194 -0.39 -14.35 -8.17
N THR A 195 -1.08 -14.36 -7.03
CA THR A 195 -0.49 -14.00 -5.73
C THR A 195 0.72 -14.87 -5.42
N ARG A 196 0.60 -16.20 -5.61
CA ARG A 196 1.72 -17.12 -5.38
C ARG A 196 2.87 -16.91 -6.38
N GLU A 197 2.55 -16.72 -7.66
CA GLU A 197 3.54 -16.52 -8.72
C GLU A 197 4.33 -15.21 -8.52
N LEU A 198 3.64 -14.13 -8.13
CA LEU A 198 4.20 -12.79 -7.99
C LEU A 198 4.72 -12.48 -6.59
N ALA A 199 4.52 -13.38 -5.62
CA ALA A 199 4.95 -13.19 -4.24
C ALA A 199 6.42 -12.70 -4.08
N PRO A 200 7.40 -13.18 -4.87
CA PRO A 200 8.78 -12.71 -4.78
C PRO A 200 8.98 -11.24 -5.24
N ARG A 201 7.98 -10.67 -5.92
CA ARG A 201 7.99 -9.28 -6.40
C ARG A 201 7.18 -8.33 -5.52
N ILE A 202 6.44 -8.87 -4.54
CA ILE A 202 5.63 -8.06 -3.62
C ILE A 202 6.53 -7.56 -2.49
N ASN A 203 6.67 -6.25 -2.36
CA ASN A 203 7.45 -5.63 -1.29
C ASN A 203 6.62 -5.45 -0.02
N VAL A 204 5.34 -5.12 -0.18
CA VAL A 204 4.41 -4.83 0.91
C VAL A 204 3.01 -5.31 0.55
N VAL A 205 2.29 -5.83 1.54
CA VAL A 205 0.86 -6.16 1.45
C VAL A 205 0.09 -5.13 2.28
N GLN A 206 -0.69 -4.27 1.64
CA GLN A 206 -1.63 -3.40 2.32
C GLN A 206 -2.77 -4.24 2.86
N LEU A 207 -2.79 -4.35 4.17
CA LEU A 207 -3.62 -5.25 4.96
C LEU A 207 -4.93 -4.57 5.33
N ASN A 208 -6.00 -5.12 4.84
CA ASN A 208 -7.37 -4.73 5.11
C ASN A 208 -8.31 -5.92 4.84
N ASP A 209 -9.60 -5.71 4.90
CA ASP A 209 -10.58 -6.69 4.46
C ASP A 209 -11.72 -6.01 3.70
N VAL A 210 -12.52 -6.80 2.99
CA VAL A 210 -13.52 -6.32 2.04
C VAL A 210 -14.92 -6.57 2.58
N ARG A 211 -15.73 -5.52 2.55
CA ARG A 211 -17.18 -5.62 2.77
C ARG A 211 -17.87 -6.01 1.46
N GLU A 212 -18.81 -6.92 1.51
CA GLU A 212 -19.66 -7.25 0.38
C GLU A 212 -21.16 -7.13 0.76
N PRO A 213 -21.96 -6.35 0.00
CA PRO A 213 -21.52 -5.45 -1.07
C PRO A 213 -20.67 -4.27 -0.54
N THR A 214 -19.63 -3.89 -1.30
CA THR A 214 -18.84 -2.70 -1.02
C THR A 214 -19.71 -1.45 -1.21
N ARG A 215 -19.75 -0.53 -0.23
CA ARG A 215 -20.51 0.73 -0.30
C ARG A 215 -19.74 1.78 -1.10
N THR A 216 -18.46 1.97 -0.74
CA THR A 216 -17.54 2.93 -1.38
C THR A 216 -16.10 2.44 -1.25
N TRP A 217 -15.13 3.15 -1.83
CA TRP A 217 -13.71 2.82 -1.76
C TRP A 217 -13.11 2.98 -0.34
N ASP A 218 -13.75 3.82 0.48
CA ASP A 218 -13.39 4.12 1.87
C ASP A 218 -14.29 3.37 2.88
N ASP A 219 -14.79 2.19 2.50
CA ASP A 219 -15.57 1.27 3.33
C ASP A 219 -14.83 -0.06 3.49
N ARG A 220 -13.59 0.03 3.98
CA ARG A 220 -12.77 -1.16 4.25
C ARG A 220 -13.01 -1.66 5.68
N LEU A 221 -12.71 -2.92 5.91
CA LEU A 221 -12.84 -3.59 7.20
C LEU A 221 -11.47 -3.95 7.78
N LEU A 222 -11.45 -4.18 9.08
CA LEU A 222 -10.26 -4.76 9.72
C LEU A 222 -10.06 -6.21 9.25
N PRO A 223 -8.80 -6.70 9.22
CA PRO A 223 -8.48 -8.05 8.80
C PRO A 223 -9.27 -9.12 9.56
N GLY A 224 -9.98 -9.96 8.80
CA GLY A 224 -10.82 -11.05 9.33
C GLY A 224 -12.26 -10.67 9.63
N ASP A 225 -12.66 -9.40 9.42
CA ASP A 225 -14.05 -8.95 9.58
C ASP A 225 -14.81 -8.92 8.25
N GLY A 226 -14.17 -9.30 7.14
CA GLY A 226 -14.72 -9.25 5.79
C GLY A 226 -14.69 -10.57 5.03
N VAL A 227 -14.78 -10.46 3.71
CA VAL A 227 -14.94 -11.61 2.79
C VAL A 227 -13.75 -11.85 1.86
N ALA A 228 -12.61 -11.14 2.07
CA ALA A 228 -11.46 -11.25 1.16
C ALA A 228 -10.81 -12.64 1.13
N GLY A 229 -11.08 -13.50 2.12
CA GLY A 229 -10.48 -14.83 2.17
C GLY A 229 -8.98 -14.81 2.54
N LEU A 230 -8.60 -13.94 3.47
CA LEU A 230 -7.22 -13.70 3.90
C LEU A 230 -6.38 -14.96 4.12
N PRO A 231 -6.89 -16.06 4.72
CA PRO A 231 -6.08 -17.27 4.90
C PRO A 231 -5.57 -17.88 3.59
N ALA A 232 -6.38 -17.82 2.51
CA ALA A 232 -5.98 -18.33 1.21
C ALA A 232 -4.93 -17.43 0.54
N ILE A 233 -5.10 -16.11 0.63
CA ILE A 233 -4.13 -15.11 0.16
C ILE A 233 -2.80 -15.30 0.88
N PHE A 234 -2.81 -15.41 2.21
CA PHE A 234 -1.58 -15.58 3.00
C PHE A 234 -0.91 -16.93 2.74
N ALA A 235 -1.68 -17.98 2.50
CA ALA A 235 -1.12 -19.26 2.08
C ALA A 235 -0.39 -19.16 0.74
N ALA A 236 -0.98 -18.45 -0.24
CA ALA A 236 -0.40 -18.21 -1.56
C ALA A 236 0.89 -17.36 -1.46
N LEU A 237 0.87 -16.26 -0.72
CA LEU A 237 2.04 -15.41 -0.46
C LEU A 237 3.20 -16.22 0.13
N ARG A 238 2.94 -17.02 1.17
CA ARG A 238 3.94 -17.87 1.82
C ARG A 238 4.48 -18.94 0.89
N GLN A 239 3.62 -19.61 0.13
CA GLN A 239 4.01 -20.62 -0.85
C GLN A 239 4.89 -20.04 -1.95
N GLY A 240 4.64 -18.78 -2.33
CA GLY A 240 5.43 -18.04 -3.30
C GLY A 240 6.71 -17.43 -2.73
N GLY A 241 6.96 -17.51 -1.41
CA GLY A 241 8.18 -17.02 -0.78
C GLY A 241 8.16 -15.55 -0.36
N PHE A 242 6.96 -14.95 -0.18
CA PHE A 242 6.85 -13.60 0.38
C PHE A 242 7.44 -13.51 1.78
N ASP A 243 8.33 -12.54 1.99
CA ASP A 243 8.97 -12.23 3.28
C ASP A 243 8.88 -10.71 3.60
N GLY A 244 7.90 -10.05 3.01
CA GLY A 244 7.65 -8.63 3.21
C GLY A 244 6.80 -8.31 4.44
N TRP A 245 6.21 -7.13 4.43
CA TRP A 245 5.41 -6.58 5.51
C TRP A 245 3.92 -6.68 5.21
N PHE A 246 3.13 -6.89 6.26
CA PHE A 246 1.69 -6.69 6.27
C PHE A 246 1.42 -5.33 6.91
N ASP A 247 1.01 -4.38 6.10
CA ASP A 247 0.89 -2.96 6.41
C ASP A 247 -0.58 -2.59 6.57
N LEU A 248 -1.05 -2.37 7.80
CA LEU A 248 -2.47 -2.08 8.06
C LEU A 248 -2.87 -0.77 7.42
N GLU A 249 -3.71 -0.87 6.38
CA GLU A 249 -4.28 0.26 5.68
C GLU A 249 -5.80 0.11 5.55
N VAL A 250 -6.54 0.73 6.47
CA VAL A 250 -8.01 0.63 6.52
C VAL A 250 -8.63 2.02 6.41
N PHE A 251 -9.15 2.31 5.22
CA PHE A 251 -9.99 3.48 5.01
C PHE A 251 -11.43 3.14 5.37
N SER A 252 -12.00 3.83 6.35
CA SER A 252 -13.37 3.57 6.83
C SER A 252 -14.00 4.88 7.30
N ASP A 253 -14.60 5.62 6.35
CA ASP A 253 -15.04 7.00 6.58
C ASP A 253 -16.07 7.11 7.73
N ASP A 254 -15.82 8.05 8.63
CA ASP A 254 -16.67 8.38 9.77
C ASP A 254 -17.41 9.71 9.59
N GLY A 255 -17.43 10.24 8.36
CA GLY A 255 -18.05 11.50 7.97
C GLY A 255 -17.07 12.57 7.50
N ARG A 256 -15.77 12.40 7.74
CA ARG A 256 -14.72 13.38 7.36
C ARG A 256 -14.51 13.51 5.85
N TRP A 257 -14.84 12.47 5.09
CA TRP A 257 -14.77 12.46 3.61
C TRP A 257 -16.13 12.41 2.93
N GLY A 258 -17.22 12.52 3.72
CA GLY A 258 -18.58 12.62 3.23
C GLY A 258 -19.41 11.35 3.27
N HIS A 259 -18.85 10.22 3.74
CA HIS A 259 -19.58 8.97 3.94
C HIS A 259 -19.63 8.62 5.44
N GLU A 260 -20.65 9.10 6.15
CA GLU A 260 -20.80 8.79 7.57
C GLU A 260 -21.32 7.37 7.78
N PHE A 261 -20.44 6.36 7.75
CA PHE A 261 -20.84 5.00 8.03
C PHE A 261 -21.05 4.78 9.54
N PRO A 262 -22.22 4.25 9.96
CA PRO A 262 -22.51 4.05 11.38
C PRO A 262 -21.58 3.04 12.03
N ASP A 263 -21.06 2.09 11.25
CA ASP A 263 -20.15 1.00 11.62
C ASP A 263 -18.71 1.24 11.18
N SER A 264 -18.33 2.49 10.89
CA SER A 264 -16.96 2.86 10.54
C SER A 264 -16.00 2.47 11.68
N VAL A 265 -14.90 1.79 11.32
CA VAL A 265 -13.84 1.45 12.27
C VAL A 265 -13.04 2.69 12.71
N TRP A 266 -13.08 3.80 11.94
CA TRP A 266 -12.46 5.06 12.34
C TRP A 266 -13.15 5.75 13.52
N LYS A 267 -14.33 5.27 13.95
CA LYS A 267 -14.99 5.66 15.21
C LYS A 267 -14.33 5.04 16.45
N LEU A 268 -13.47 4.04 16.27
CA LEU A 268 -12.69 3.44 17.35
C LEU A 268 -11.41 4.25 17.61
N PRO A 269 -10.85 4.23 18.82
CA PRO A 269 -9.50 4.77 19.06
C PRO A 269 -8.46 4.13 18.13
N TRP A 270 -7.54 4.92 17.58
CA TRP A 270 -6.54 4.44 16.62
C TRP A 270 -5.71 3.25 17.13
N LEU A 271 -5.30 3.31 18.40
CA LEU A 271 -4.57 2.20 19.02
C LEU A 271 -5.39 0.90 19.08
N GLU A 272 -6.70 1.01 19.30
CA GLU A 272 -7.60 -0.16 19.29
C GLU A 272 -7.72 -0.75 17.89
N GLN A 273 -7.91 0.09 16.87
CA GLN A 273 -7.91 -0.35 15.47
C GLN A 273 -6.63 -1.09 15.11
N ALA A 274 -5.48 -0.50 15.44
CA ALA A 274 -4.17 -1.08 15.16
C ALA A 274 -3.98 -2.44 15.87
N ARG A 275 -4.40 -2.57 17.14
CA ARG A 275 -4.36 -3.83 17.87
C ARG A 275 -5.27 -4.90 17.27
N ARG A 276 -6.53 -4.54 16.96
CA ARG A 276 -7.48 -5.45 16.33
C ARG A 276 -7.02 -5.87 14.93
N GLY A 277 -6.39 -4.95 14.17
CA GLY A 277 -5.75 -5.27 12.88
C GLY A 277 -4.65 -6.31 13.03
N HIS A 278 -3.77 -6.15 14.04
CA HIS A 278 -2.72 -7.12 14.35
C HIS A 278 -3.29 -8.49 14.76
N GLU A 279 -4.30 -8.51 15.63
CA GLU A 279 -4.97 -9.75 16.02
C GLU A 279 -5.62 -10.44 14.83
N GLY A 280 -6.26 -9.68 13.92
CA GLY A 280 -6.83 -10.20 12.68
C GLY A 280 -5.79 -10.81 11.76
N LEU A 281 -4.65 -10.14 11.58
CA LEU A 281 -3.51 -10.68 10.86
C LEU A 281 -3.05 -12.02 11.45
N LEU A 282 -2.84 -12.09 12.75
CA LEU A 282 -2.36 -13.31 13.42
C LEU A 282 -3.37 -14.47 13.31
N ARG A 283 -4.67 -14.19 13.42
CA ARG A 283 -5.73 -15.20 13.21
C ARG A 283 -5.65 -15.75 11.78
N ALA A 284 -5.73 -14.89 10.77
CA ALA A 284 -5.69 -15.31 9.37
C ALA A 284 -4.37 -16.00 8.99
N TRP A 285 -3.26 -15.55 9.56
CA TRP A 285 -1.96 -16.20 9.39
C TRP A 285 -1.96 -17.64 9.92
N ASN A 286 -2.46 -17.86 11.13
CA ASN A 286 -2.54 -19.19 11.73
C ASN A 286 -3.49 -20.12 10.94
N GLU A 287 -4.59 -19.61 10.43
CA GLU A 287 -5.49 -20.35 9.55
C GLU A 287 -4.80 -20.73 8.23
N SER A 288 -3.98 -19.83 7.66
CA SER A 288 -3.19 -20.10 6.45
C SER A 288 -2.20 -21.24 6.62
N LEU A 289 -1.64 -21.42 7.83
CA LEU A 289 -0.76 -22.54 8.16
C LEU A 289 -1.51 -23.88 8.14
N GLN A 290 -2.75 -23.89 8.64
CA GLN A 290 -3.59 -25.09 8.66
C GLN A 290 -4.06 -25.47 7.25
N LEU A 291 -4.35 -24.49 6.36
CA LEU A 291 -4.70 -24.77 4.96
C LEU A 291 -3.54 -25.47 4.23
N ALA A 292 -2.31 -25.00 4.41
CA ALA A 292 -1.15 -25.61 3.79
C ALA A 292 -0.91 -27.05 4.28
N ALA A 293 -1.15 -27.33 5.56
CA ALA A 293 -1.00 -28.68 6.14
C ALA A 293 -2.03 -29.67 5.56
N ARG A 294 -3.25 -29.21 5.24
CA ARG A 294 -4.30 -30.06 4.62
C ARG A 294 -4.09 -30.35 3.13
N GLN A 295 -3.35 -29.50 2.43
CA GLN A 295 -3.03 -29.69 0.99
C GLN A 295 -1.79 -30.54 0.76
N GLY A 296 -0.96 -30.74 1.77
CA GLY A 296 0.25 -31.57 1.74
C GLY A 296 0.10 -32.96 2.34
N ALA A 297 -1.09 -33.30 2.84
CA ALA A 297 -1.48 -34.62 3.35
C ALA A 297 -2.36 -35.36 2.34
#